data_a38ea643cb8e3ff4c4cf2431e958dc43
#
_entry.id   a38ea643cb8e3ff4c4cf2431e958dc43
#
_cell.length_a   1.000
_cell.length_b   1.000
_cell.length_c   1.000
_cell.angle_alpha   90.00
_cell.angle_beta   90.00
_cell.angle_gamma   90.00
#
_symmetry.space_group_name_H-M   'P 1'
#
loop_
_entity.id
_entity.type
_entity.pdbx_description
1 polymer ?
#
loop_
_entity_poly.entity_id
_entity_poly.type
_entity_poly.pdbx_seq_one_letter_code
_entity_poly.pdbx_strand_id
1 'polypeptide(L)'
;MTYLKIFIAVLLLTSCKGKNLEPMEHPYTNNLINESSPYLLQHAHNPVNWNPWNEKTLDQAKSEKKLILISVGYAACHWCHVMEHESFEDSLVAQVMNKNFINIKVDREERPDVDQVYMSAVQLMTGSGGWPMNVIALPDGRPVWGGTYFEKDQWLSALEQISKLYEEDPNKLLEYADKLEQGIKSLGVVALNNEAPKFEKTFIDKALENWTNQFDHELGGLSNIPKFMMPNNYHFLLRYAYQTDDKMLQDFVNLTLKKMAYGGIFDQIGGGFSRYSVDAKWHVPHFEKMLYDNGQLVSLYADAYLITKDE
;
A
#
# COMPACT_ATOMS: atom_id res chain seq x y z
N MET A 1 41.33 13.36 42.00
CA MET A 1 40.36 13.57 40.89
C MET A 1 40.80 12.95 39.56
N THR A 2 42.08 12.89 39.23
CA THR A 2 42.59 12.37 37.94
C THR A 2 42.39 10.85 37.81
N TYR A 3 42.63 10.06 38.85
CA TYR A 3 42.45 8.59 38.81
C TYR A 3 41.00 8.15 38.71
N LEU A 4 40.05 8.94 39.23
CA LEU A 4 38.62 8.66 39.10
C LEU A 4 38.12 8.85 37.67
N LYS A 5 38.66 9.83 36.95
CA LYS A 5 38.35 10.07 35.51
C LYS A 5 38.91 8.97 34.61
N ILE A 6 40.07 8.44 34.91
CA ILE A 6 40.70 7.32 34.19
C ILE A 6 39.87 6.03 34.40
N PHE A 7 39.41 5.78 35.64
CA PHE A 7 38.58 4.60 35.95
C PHE A 7 37.23 4.62 35.26
N ILE A 8 36.58 5.79 35.17
CA ILE A 8 35.33 5.97 34.40
C ILE A 8 35.55 5.78 32.89
N ALA A 9 36.68 6.29 32.36
CA ALA A 9 37.00 6.09 30.94
C ALA A 9 37.30 4.63 30.58
N VAL A 10 37.94 3.86 31.45
CA VAL A 10 38.18 2.42 31.24
C VAL A 10 36.89 1.62 31.37
N LEU A 11 35.96 1.98 32.27
CA LEU A 11 34.66 1.32 32.38
C LEU A 11 33.76 1.55 31.10
N LEU A 12 33.88 2.71 30.48
CA LEU A 12 33.16 3.00 29.22
C LEU A 12 33.71 2.22 28.03
N LEU A 13 35.00 1.88 28.02
CA LEU A 13 35.61 1.10 26.94
C LEU A 13 35.33 -0.42 27.04
N THR A 14 34.96 -0.93 28.23
CA THR A 14 34.61 -2.35 28.41
C THR A 14 33.13 -2.65 28.12
N SER A 15 32.30 -1.63 27.97
CA SER A 15 30.85 -1.78 27.72
C SER A 15 30.49 -2.14 26.28
N CYS A 16 31.42 -2.07 25.33
CA CYS A 16 31.17 -2.39 23.90
C CYS A 16 31.74 -3.76 23.51
N LYS A 17 31.49 -4.81 24.29
CA LYS A 17 31.52 -6.16 23.75
C LYS A 17 30.16 -6.39 23.11
N GLY A 18 30.05 -6.13 21.81
CA GLY A 18 28.94 -6.61 21.02
C GLY A 18 28.78 -8.11 21.27
N LYS A 19 27.63 -8.52 21.79
CA LYS A 19 27.25 -9.94 21.71
C LYS A 19 27.35 -10.28 20.24
N ASN A 20 28.23 -11.21 19.86
CA ASN A 20 28.12 -11.91 18.61
C ASN A 20 26.73 -12.57 18.65
N LEU A 21 25.75 -11.95 18.01
CA LEU A 21 24.50 -12.60 17.73
C LEU A 21 24.89 -13.76 16.81
N GLU A 22 24.79 -14.99 17.30
CA GLU A 22 24.84 -16.13 16.42
C GLU A 22 23.83 -15.92 15.31
N PRO A 23 24.14 -16.24 14.05
CA PRO A 23 23.17 -16.11 12.98
C PRO A 23 21.91 -16.89 13.39
N MET A 24 20.76 -16.24 13.41
CA MET A 24 19.50 -16.94 13.64
C MET A 24 19.35 -17.98 12.53
N GLU A 25 19.39 -19.25 12.85
CA GLU A 25 19.09 -20.31 11.89
C GLU A 25 17.59 -20.24 11.58
N HIS A 26 17.27 -19.80 10.37
CA HIS A 26 15.90 -19.81 9.87
C HIS A 26 15.58 -21.21 9.33
N PRO A 27 14.47 -21.84 9.77
CA PRO A 27 14.10 -23.20 9.31
C PRO A 27 13.73 -23.23 7.81
N TYR A 28 13.38 -22.08 7.27
CA TYR A 28 13.01 -21.92 5.85
C TYR A 28 13.76 -20.76 5.24
N THR A 29 14.09 -20.87 3.96
CA THR A 29 14.61 -19.78 3.14
C THR A 29 14.16 -19.99 1.70
N ASN A 30 13.49 -18.99 1.14
CA ASN A 30 12.95 -19.02 -0.21
C ASN A 30 13.73 -18.08 -1.16
N ASN A 31 13.28 -17.94 -2.39
CA ASN A 31 14.01 -17.21 -3.43
C ASN A 31 14.06 -15.68 -3.21
N LEU A 32 13.27 -15.14 -2.29
CA LEU A 32 13.27 -13.70 -1.98
C LEU A 32 14.52 -13.24 -1.22
N ILE A 33 15.32 -14.15 -0.68
CA ILE A 33 16.54 -13.81 0.08
C ILE A 33 17.56 -13.02 -0.76
N ASN A 34 17.47 -13.07 -2.08
CA ASN A 34 18.37 -12.37 -2.99
C ASN A 34 17.82 -11.03 -3.50
N GLU A 35 16.64 -10.62 -3.03
CA GLU A 35 16.00 -9.39 -3.42
C GLU A 35 16.51 -8.19 -2.61
N SER A 36 16.27 -6.96 -3.12
CA SER A 36 16.67 -5.72 -2.46
C SER A 36 15.54 -5.05 -1.67
N SER A 37 14.29 -5.37 -2.00
CA SER A 37 13.11 -4.83 -1.33
C SER A 37 13.06 -5.28 0.13
N PRO A 38 12.96 -4.35 1.10
CA PRO A 38 12.76 -4.70 2.50
C PRO A 38 11.49 -5.54 2.73
N TYR A 39 10.43 -5.27 1.96
CA TYR A 39 9.19 -6.03 2.01
C TYR A 39 9.36 -7.47 1.53
N LEU A 40 10.08 -7.69 0.43
CA LEU A 40 10.33 -9.04 -0.07
C LEU A 40 11.26 -9.82 0.87
N LEU A 41 12.31 -9.17 1.37
CA LEU A 41 13.24 -9.77 2.33
C LEU A 41 12.56 -10.20 3.64
N GLN A 42 11.56 -9.46 4.10
CA GLN A 42 10.75 -9.81 5.27
C GLN A 42 10.09 -11.19 5.10
N HIS A 43 9.65 -11.52 3.88
CA HIS A 43 9.03 -12.81 3.55
C HIS A 43 10.03 -13.91 3.15
N ALA A 44 11.33 -13.64 3.17
CA ALA A 44 12.36 -14.60 2.72
C ALA A 44 12.45 -15.87 3.57
N HIS A 45 11.96 -15.83 4.80
CA HIS A 45 11.99 -16.93 5.76
C HIS A 45 10.62 -17.57 6.04
N ASN A 46 9.59 -17.20 5.27
CA ASN A 46 8.32 -17.92 5.34
C ASN A 46 8.47 -19.36 4.78
N PRO A 47 7.67 -20.33 5.26
CA PRO A 47 7.63 -21.69 4.72
C PRO A 47 7.04 -21.77 3.31
N VAL A 48 6.37 -20.73 2.83
CA VAL A 48 5.92 -20.60 1.44
C VAL A 48 7.11 -20.39 0.52
N ASN A 49 7.18 -21.14 -0.58
CA ASN A 49 8.21 -21.03 -1.60
C ASN A 49 7.95 -19.78 -2.47
N TRP A 50 8.13 -18.62 -1.88
CA TRP A 50 7.99 -17.34 -2.55
C TRP A 50 9.06 -17.11 -3.59
N ASN A 51 8.67 -16.58 -4.73
CA ASN A 51 9.53 -16.12 -5.82
C ASN A 51 9.27 -14.63 -6.08
N PRO A 52 10.26 -13.89 -6.59
CA PRO A 52 10.03 -12.54 -7.09
C PRO A 52 9.29 -12.58 -8.45
N TRP A 53 8.69 -11.45 -8.81
CA TRP A 53 8.09 -11.26 -10.12
C TRP A 53 9.18 -11.04 -11.19
N ASN A 54 9.49 -12.07 -11.95
CA ASN A 54 10.43 -12.00 -13.06
C ASN A 54 10.10 -13.04 -14.16
N GLU A 55 10.72 -12.90 -15.33
CA GLU A 55 10.48 -13.76 -16.48
C GLU A 55 10.73 -15.25 -16.15
N LYS A 56 11.80 -15.55 -15.41
CA LYS A 56 12.14 -16.93 -15.02
C LYS A 56 10.99 -17.59 -14.25
N THR A 57 10.39 -16.89 -13.29
CA THR A 57 9.28 -17.40 -12.48
C THR A 57 8.02 -17.59 -13.32
N LEU A 58 7.73 -16.62 -14.20
CA LEU A 58 6.58 -16.70 -15.12
C LEU A 58 6.73 -17.83 -16.14
N ASP A 59 7.92 -18.06 -16.65
CA ASP A 59 8.20 -19.18 -17.57
C ASP A 59 8.15 -20.53 -16.86
N GLN A 60 8.54 -20.58 -15.59
CA GLN A 60 8.34 -21.77 -14.75
C GLN A 60 6.85 -22.11 -14.64
N ALA A 61 5.98 -21.14 -14.34
CA ALA A 61 4.54 -21.37 -14.26
C ALA A 61 3.97 -21.92 -15.56
N LYS A 62 4.39 -21.36 -16.71
CA LYS A 62 3.98 -21.85 -18.04
C LYS A 62 4.46 -23.27 -18.30
N SER A 63 5.74 -23.57 -18.00
CA SER A 63 6.34 -24.87 -18.27
C SER A 63 5.74 -25.98 -17.40
N GLU A 64 5.47 -25.67 -16.13
CA GLU A 64 4.83 -26.60 -15.19
C GLU A 64 3.30 -26.66 -15.32
N LYS A 65 2.70 -25.74 -16.12
CA LYS A 65 1.24 -25.56 -16.26
C LYS A 65 0.54 -25.37 -14.91
N LYS A 66 1.19 -24.70 -13.99
CA LYS A 66 0.67 -24.40 -12.65
C LYS A 66 0.03 -23.01 -12.62
N LEU A 67 -1.05 -22.88 -11.86
CA LEU A 67 -1.59 -21.58 -11.50
C LEU A 67 -0.54 -20.73 -10.77
N ILE A 68 -0.61 -19.43 -10.95
CA ILE A 68 0.24 -18.46 -10.25
C ILE A 68 -0.56 -17.88 -9.09
N LEU A 69 0.01 -17.89 -7.88
CA LEU A 69 -0.53 -17.16 -6.75
C LEU A 69 0.33 -15.91 -6.55
N ILE A 70 -0.29 -14.74 -6.69
CA ILE A 70 0.38 -13.44 -6.62
C ILE A 70 -0.12 -12.75 -5.36
N SER A 71 0.79 -12.42 -4.43
CA SER A 71 0.50 -11.64 -3.24
C SER A 71 1.26 -10.32 -3.28
N VAL A 72 0.52 -9.23 -3.34
CA VAL A 72 1.04 -7.87 -3.46
C VAL A 72 0.84 -7.11 -2.16
N GLY A 73 1.85 -6.37 -1.75
CA GLY A 73 1.81 -5.53 -0.56
C GLY A 73 2.96 -4.53 -0.55
N TYR A 74 3.31 -4.03 0.61
CA TYR A 74 4.41 -3.09 0.83
C TYR A 74 4.85 -3.12 2.30
N ALA A 75 6.04 -2.60 2.61
CA ALA A 75 6.65 -2.75 3.94
C ALA A 75 5.80 -2.19 5.09
N ALA A 76 5.10 -1.05 4.88
CA ALA A 76 4.25 -0.42 5.89
C ALA A 76 2.79 -0.94 5.91
N CYS A 77 2.51 -2.08 5.28
CA CYS A 77 1.16 -2.62 5.15
C CYS A 77 0.77 -3.45 6.38
N HIS A 78 0.01 -2.88 7.30
CA HIS A 78 -0.43 -3.57 8.52
C HIS A 78 -1.13 -4.91 8.26
N TRP A 79 -2.13 -4.92 7.39
CA TRP A 79 -2.88 -6.14 7.08
C TRP A 79 -2.08 -7.18 6.29
N CYS A 80 -0.99 -6.74 5.60
CA CYS A 80 -0.05 -7.69 4.99
C CYS A 80 0.72 -8.47 6.06
N HIS A 81 1.16 -7.78 7.14
CA HIS A 81 1.80 -8.43 8.28
C HIS A 81 0.84 -9.35 9.04
N VAL A 82 -0.41 -8.94 9.22
CA VAL A 82 -1.43 -9.80 9.84
C VAL A 82 -1.59 -11.09 9.03
N MET A 83 -1.77 -11.00 7.71
CA MET A 83 -1.91 -12.17 6.86
C MET A 83 -0.64 -13.03 6.78
N GLU A 84 0.54 -12.41 6.91
CA GLU A 84 1.81 -13.14 7.03
C GLU A 84 1.79 -14.05 8.25
N HIS A 85 1.53 -13.51 9.43
CA HIS A 85 1.53 -14.25 10.69
C HIS A 85 0.42 -15.31 10.75
N GLU A 86 -0.76 -15.01 10.24
CA GLU A 86 -1.90 -15.93 10.31
C GLU A 86 -1.85 -17.04 9.24
N SER A 87 -1.28 -16.74 8.06
CA SER A 87 -1.35 -17.64 6.90
C SER A 87 0.02 -18.01 6.32
N PHE A 88 0.90 -17.05 6.02
CA PHE A 88 2.12 -17.35 5.27
C PHE A 88 3.23 -17.97 6.11
N GLU A 89 3.18 -17.84 7.43
CA GLU A 89 4.06 -18.53 8.39
C GLU A 89 3.53 -19.92 8.78
N ASP A 90 2.28 -20.24 8.43
CA ASP A 90 1.68 -21.53 8.74
C ASP A 90 2.11 -22.62 7.76
N SER A 91 2.64 -23.72 8.30
CA SER A 91 3.19 -24.82 7.50
C SER A 91 2.12 -25.60 6.70
N LEU A 92 0.87 -25.67 7.17
CA LEU A 92 -0.21 -26.34 6.44
C LEU A 92 -0.66 -25.49 5.25
N VAL A 93 -0.80 -24.17 5.46
CA VAL A 93 -1.06 -23.22 4.38
C VAL A 93 0.04 -23.26 3.34
N ALA A 94 1.30 -23.21 3.78
CA ALA A 94 2.46 -23.30 2.88
C ALA A 94 2.47 -24.59 2.07
N GLN A 95 2.09 -25.73 2.67
CA GLN A 95 2.02 -27.00 1.96
C GLN A 95 1.00 -26.97 0.80
N VAL A 96 -0.19 -26.39 1.03
CA VAL A 96 -1.22 -26.24 -0.01
C VAL A 96 -0.73 -25.29 -1.11
N MET A 97 -0.18 -24.14 -0.71
CA MET A 97 0.34 -23.14 -1.65
C MET A 97 1.48 -23.70 -2.51
N ASN A 98 2.48 -24.34 -1.90
CA ASN A 98 3.66 -24.84 -2.60
C ASN A 98 3.34 -26.02 -3.54
N LYS A 99 2.34 -26.83 -3.18
CA LYS A 99 1.92 -27.96 -4.01
C LYS A 99 1.23 -27.48 -5.28
N ASN A 100 0.32 -26.53 -5.17
CA ASN A 100 -0.65 -26.23 -6.22
C ASN A 100 -0.30 -25.00 -7.06
N PHE A 101 0.57 -24.11 -6.55
CA PHE A 101 0.85 -22.81 -7.18
C PHE A 101 2.35 -22.56 -7.37
N ILE A 102 2.65 -21.69 -8.31
CA ILE A 102 3.90 -20.92 -8.32
C ILE A 102 3.58 -19.63 -7.54
N ASN A 103 4.17 -19.51 -6.34
CA ASN A 103 3.90 -18.41 -5.44
C ASN A 103 4.82 -17.22 -5.74
N ILE A 104 4.23 -16.05 -6.04
CA ILE A 104 4.95 -14.83 -6.35
C ILE A 104 4.60 -13.76 -5.31
N LYS A 105 5.63 -13.17 -4.72
CA LYS A 105 5.48 -12.00 -3.85
C LYS A 105 5.89 -10.75 -4.61
N VAL A 106 5.10 -9.67 -4.49
CA VAL A 106 5.32 -8.41 -5.22
C VAL A 106 5.31 -7.25 -4.23
N ASP A 107 6.36 -6.45 -4.28
CA ASP A 107 6.36 -5.14 -3.63
C ASP A 107 5.77 -4.11 -4.59
N ARG A 108 4.63 -3.53 -4.22
CA ARG A 108 3.95 -2.52 -5.04
C ARG A 108 4.77 -1.23 -5.20
N GLU A 109 5.66 -0.95 -4.26
CA GLU A 109 6.52 0.24 -4.32
C GLU A 109 7.60 0.09 -5.41
N GLU A 110 8.05 -1.14 -5.68
CA GLU A 110 8.99 -1.45 -6.77
C GLU A 110 8.29 -1.77 -8.09
N ARG A 111 7.09 -2.41 -8.02
CA ARG A 111 6.36 -2.89 -9.19
C ARG A 111 4.91 -2.34 -9.23
N PRO A 112 4.74 -1.00 -9.30
CA PRO A 112 3.42 -0.39 -9.41
C PRO A 112 2.68 -0.76 -10.70
N ASP A 113 3.40 -1.14 -11.75
CA ASP A 113 2.87 -1.66 -13.01
C ASP A 113 2.09 -2.96 -12.82
N VAL A 114 2.66 -3.91 -12.08
CA VAL A 114 2.02 -5.18 -11.72
C VAL A 114 0.85 -4.96 -10.77
N ASP A 115 1.08 -4.15 -9.73
CA ASP A 115 0.05 -3.79 -8.74
C ASP A 115 -1.21 -3.23 -9.43
N GLN A 116 -1.06 -2.26 -10.32
CA GLN A 116 -2.20 -1.60 -10.97
C GLN A 116 -3.04 -2.54 -11.83
N VAL A 117 -2.41 -3.44 -12.58
CA VAL A 117 -3.12 -4.40 -13.43
C VAL A 117 -3.97 -5.35 -12.58
N TYR A 118 -3.38 -5.94 -11.54
CA TYR A 118 -4.10 -6.87 -10.68
C TYR A 118 -5.09 -6.17 -9.75
N MET A 119 -4.81 -4.93 -9.33
CA MET A 119 -5.78 -4.10 -8.59
C MET A 119 -7.04 -3.84 -9.43
N SER A 120 -6.89 -3.52 -10.71
CA SER A 120 -8.02 -3.36 -11.63
C SER A 120 -8.85 -4.64 -11.75
N ALA A 121 -8.18 -5.80 -11.81
CA ALA A 121 -8.87 -7.09 -11.81
C ALA A 121 -9.64 -7.36 -10.52
N VAL A 122 -9.02 -7.12 -9.36
CA VAL A 122 -9.66 -7.31 -8.04
C VAL A 122 -10.87 -6.38 -7.90
N GLN A 123 -10.75 -5.11 -8.29
CA GLN A 123 -11.85 -4.16 -8.26
C GLN A 123 -13.02 -4.57 -9.16
N LEU A 124 -12.75 -5.13 -10.35
CA LEU A 124 -13.80 -5.67 -11.21
C LEU A 124 -14.49 -6.89 -10.61
N MET A 125 -13.75 -7.75 -9.90
CA MET A 125 -14.28 -8.97 -9.29
C MET A 125 -15.09 -8.70 -8.02
N THR A 126 -14.63 -7.75 -7.19
CA THR A 126 -15.12 -7.56 -5.81
C THR A 126 -15.83 -6.23 -5.56
N GLY A 127 -15.70 -5.27 -6.48
CA GLY A 127 -16.18 -3.88 -6.32
C GLY A 127 -15.29 -3.01 -5.43
N SER A 128 -14.24 -3.55 -4.84
CA SER A 128 -13.31 -2.83 -3.95
C SER A 128 -11.88 -3.33 -4.15
N GLY A 129 -10.90 -2.61 -3.58
CA GLY A 129 -9.49 -2.98 -3.65
C GLY A 129 -8.74 -2.53 -2.40
N GLY A 130 -7.50 -2.99 -2.25
CA GLY A 130 -6.66 -2.69 -1.10
C GLY A 130 -5.52 -3.70 -0.95
N TRP A 131 -4.73 -3.57 0.09
CA TRP A 131 -3.62 -4.47 0.42
C TRP A 131 -3.77 -5.06 1.82
N PRO A 132 -3.36 -6.35 2.01
CA PRO A 132 -2.73 -7.21 1.00
C PRO A 132 -3.67 -7.46 -0.17
N MET A 133 -3.14 -7.53 -1.40
CA MET A 133 -3.89 -7.96 -2.56
C MET A 133 -3.40 -9.35 -2.96
N ASN A 134 -4.32 -10.31 -3.05
CA ASN A 134 -4.02 -11.69 -3.38
C ASN A 134 -4.80 -12.09 -4.61
N VAL A 135 -4.11 -12.62 -5.61
CA VAL A 135 -4.69 -12.99 -6.91
C VAL A 135 -4.21 -14.37 -7.32
N ILE A 136 -5.12 -15.18 -7.82
CA ILE A 136 -4.78 -16.41 -8.55
C ILE A 136 -4.93 -16.12 -10.03
N ALA A 137 -3.90 -16.46 -10.78
CA ALA A 137 -3.84 -16.28 -12.22
C ALA A 137 -3.53 -17.60 -12.94
N LEU A 138 -3.92 -17.67 -14.19
CA LEU A 138 -3.51 -18.72 -15.12
C LEU A 138 -1.98 -18.70 -15.31
N PRO A 139 -1.37 -19.76 -15.84
CA PRO A 139 0.07 -19.79 -16.11
C PRO A 139 0.57 -18.69 -17.04
N ASP A 140 -0.32 -18.07 -17.82
CA ASP A 140 -0.01 -16.94 -18.70
C ASP A 140 -0.15 -15.56 -18.02
N GLY A 141 -0.55 -15.52 -16.75
CA GLY A 141 -0.69 -14.32 -15.94
C GLY A 141 -2.11 -13.71 -15.92
N ARG A 142 -3.07 -14.23 -16.70
CA ARG A 142 -4.45 -13.72 -16.67
C ARG A 142 -5.14 -14.09 -15.36
N PRO A 143 -5.68 -13.10 -14.60
CA PRO A 143 -6.30 -13.34 -13.31
C PRO A 143 -7.62 -14.13 -13.44
N VAL A 144 -7.89 -15.00 -12.47
CA VAL A 144 -9.12 -15.80 -12.40
C VAL A 144 -9.84 -15.66 -11.07
N TRP A 145 -9.17 -15.21 -10.03
CA TRP A 145 -9.72 -14.99 -8.72
C TRP A 145 -8.85 -14.00 -7.93
N GLY A 146 -9.43 -13.26 -7.00
CA GLY A 146 -8.66 -12.39 -6.14
C GLY A 146 -9.50 -11.65 -5.12
N GLY A 147 -8.80 -11.02 -4.21
CA GLY A 147 -9.34 -10.19 -3.14
C GLY A 147 -8.22 -9.60 -2.30
N THR A 148 -8.59 -9.07 -1.14
CA THR A 148 -7.65 -8.40 -0.25
C THR A 148 -7.21 -9.35 0.88
N TYR A 149 -7.55 -9.05 2.10
CA TYR A 149 -7.27 -9.89 3.25
C TYR A 149 -8.26 -11.06 3.34
N PHE A 150 -7.76 -12.22 3.73
CA PHE A 150 -8.55 -13.42 4.02
C PHE A 150 -8.11 -14.03 5.34
N GLU A 151 -9.06 -14.42 6.17
CA GLU A 151 -8.78 -15.29 7.31
C GLU A 151 -8.26 -16.66 6.84
N LYS A 152 -7.42 -17.32 7.64
CA LYS A 152 -6.72 -18.55 7.28
C LYS A 152 -7.63 -19.65 6.68
N ASP A 153 -8.78 -19.92 7.29
CA ASP A 153 -9.66 -20.98 6.83
C ASP A 153 -10.33 -20.63 5.49
N GLN A 154 -10.70 -19.37 5.30
CA GLN A 154 -11.22 -18.86 4.04
C GLN A 154 -10.16 -18.94 2.94
N TRP A 155 -8.92 -18.58 3.28
CA TRP A 155 -7.79 -18.67 2.37
C TRP A 155 -7.54 -20.09 1.89
N LEU A 156 -7.41 -21.06 2.81
CA LEU A 156 -7.25 -22.48 2.47
C LEU A 156 -8.38 -23.00 1.59
N SER A 157 -9.63 -22.73 1.98
CA SER A 157 -10.81 -23.15 1.22
C SER A 157 -10.80 -22.62 -0.22
N ALA A 158 -10.44 -21.34 -0.40
CA ALA A 158 -10.34 -20.73 -1.74
C ALA A 158 -9.24 -21.38 -2.59
N LEU A 159 -8.06 -21.58 -2.01
CA LEU A 159 -6.92 -22.22 -2.71
C LEU A 159 -7.28 -23.63 -3.18
N GLU A 160 -7.90 -24.43 -2.31
CA GLU A 160 -8.30 -25.81 -2.64
C GLU A 160 -9.38 -25.85 -3.72
N GLN A 161 -10.42 -24.99 -3.62
CA GLN A 161 -11.51 -24.95 -4.59
C GLN A 161 -11.01 -24.55 -5.98
N ILE A 162 -10.14 -23.55 -6.08
CA ILE A 162 -9.63 -23.08 -7.37
C ILE A 162 -8.65 -24.08 -7.97
N SER A 163 -7.80 -24.68 -7.15
CA SER A 163 -6.89 -25.75 -7.62
C SER A 163 -7.68 -26.93 -8.17
N LYS A 164 -8.70 -27.38 -7.45
CA LYS A 164 -9.60 -28.44 -7.88
C LYS A 164 -10.33 -28.08 -9.17
N LEU A 165 -10.86 -26.87 -9.27
CA LEU A 165 -11.53 -26.42 -10.50
C LEU A 165 -10.59 -26.39 -11.69
N TYR A 166 -9.32 -26.00 -11.49
CA TYR A 166 -8.32 -25.99 -12.55
C TYR A 166 -7.97 -27.41 -13.04
N GLU A 167 -7.94 -28.39 -12.12
CA GLU A 167 -7.70 -29.81 -12.45
C GLU A 167 -8.90 -30.44 -13.17
N GLU A 168 -10.13 -30.19 -12.70
CA GLU A 168 -11.36 -30.83 -13.19
C GLU A 168 -11.93 -30.18 -14.47
N ASP A 169 -11.92 -28.85 -14.55
CA ASP A 169 -12.49 -28.09 -15.66
C ASP A 169 -11.72 -26.77 -15.91
N PRO A 170 -10.51 -26.83 -16.48
CA PRO A 170 -9.72 -25.62 -16.72
C PRO A 170 -10.39 -24.63 -17.70
N ASN A 171 -11.31 -25.11 -18.55
CA ASN A 171 -11.98 -24.25 -19.53
C ASN A 171 -12.85 -23.18 -18.86
N LYS A 172 -13.46 -23.47 -17.73
CA LYS A 172 -14.21 -22.47 -16.97
C LYS A 172 -13.34 -21.30 -16.51
N LEU A 173 -12.14 -21.60 -16.04
CA LEU A 173 -11.18 -20.54 -15.65
C LEU A 173 -10.67 -19.77 -16.87
N LEU A 174 -10.41 -20.43 -17.98
CA LEU A 174 -10.03 -19.78 -19.23
C LEU A 174 -11.10 -18.79 -19.74
N GLU A 175 -12.35 -19.24 -19.81
CA GLU A 175 -13.47 -18.37 -20.22
C GLU A 175 -13.66 -17.18 -19.28
N TYR A 176 -13.50 -17.40 -17.97
CA TYR A 176 -13.57 -16.32 -16.99
C TYR A 176 -12.44 -15.32 -17.15
N ALA A 177 -11.20 -15.81 -17.33
CA ALA A 177 -10.03 -14.98 -17.57
C ALA A 177 -10.18 -14.11 -18.81
N ASP A 178 -10.72 -14.67 -19.92
CA ASP A 178 -10.98 -13.93 -21.15
C ASP A 178 -11.98 -12.76 -20.93
N LYS A 179 -13.05 -13.03 -20.19
CA LYS A 179 -14.05 -11.99 -19.85
C LYS A 179 -13.45 -10.89 -18.98
N LEU A 180 -12.65 -11.28 -17.99
CA LEU A 180 -12.01 -10.35 -17.07
C LEU A 180 -10.96 -9.49 -17.79
N GLU A 181 -10.17 -10.10 -18.66
CA GLU A 181 -9.19 -9.38 -19.49
C GLU A 181 -9.87 -8.31 -20.38
N GLN A 182 -11.01 -8.65 -21.01
CA GLN A 182 -11.80 -7.69 -21.77
C GLN A 182 -12.32 -6.55 -20.88
N GLY A 183 -12.77 -6.86 -19.67
CA GLY A 183 -13.18 -5.87 -18.68
C GLY A 183 -12.04 -4.92 -18.31
N ILE A 184 -10.86 -5.45 -18.00
CA ILE A 184 -9.67 -4.65 -17.67
C ILE A 184 -9.27 -3.74 -18.84
N LYS A 185 -9.25 -4.26 -20.06
CA LYS A 185 -8.96 -3.47 -21.27
C LYS A 185 -9.95 -2.33 -21.47
N SER A 186 -11.21 -2.53 -21.11
CA SER A 186 -12.26 -1.51 -21.26
C SER A 186 -12.18 -0.39 -20.21
N LEU A 187 -11.61 -0.63 -19.03
CA LEU A 187 -11.48 0.38 -17.98
C LEU A 187 -10.59 1.57 -18.39
N GLY A 188 -9.59 1.33 -19.23
CA GLY A 188 -8.66 2.35 -19.70
C GLY A 188 -9.12 3.09 -20.96
N VAL A 189 -10.26 2.72 -21.53
CA VAL A 189 -10.73 3.33 -22.79
C VAL A 189 -11.47 4.63 -22.50
N VAL A 190 -10.81 5.74 -22.81
CA VAL A 190 -11.45 7.07 -22.83
C VAL A 190 -12.10 7.26 -24.20
N ALA A 191 -13.41 7.47 -24.21
CA ALA A 191 -14.12 7.78 -25.46
C ALA A 191 -13.55 9.06 -26.10
N LEU A 192 -13.25 8.99 -27.40
CA LEU A 192 -12.82 10.17 -28.14
C LEU A 192 -13.95 11.21 -28.12
N ASN A 193 -13.66 12.36 -27.52
CA ASN A 193 -14.54 13.50 -27.62
C ASN A 193 -14.12 14.33 -28.84
N ASN A 194 -14.96 14.35 -29.85
CA ASN A 194 -14.76 15.12 -31.08
C ASN A 194 -15.13 16.60 -30.93
N GLU A 195 -15.68 17.01 -29.79
CA GLU A 195 -15.98 18.40 -29.51
C GLU A 195 -14.72 19.17 -29.15
N ALA A 196 -14.65 20.45 -29.54
CA ALA A 196 -13.57 21.32 -29.09
C ALA A 196 -13.55 21.39 -27.54
N PRO A 197 -12.39 21.23 -26.91
CA PRO A 197 -12.30 21.25 -25.45
C PRO A 197 -12.77 22.62 -24.92
N LYS A 198 -13.69 22.60 -23.96
CA LYS A 198 -14.18 23.79 -23.26
C LYS A 198 -13.52 23.81 -21.89
N PHE A 199 -12.66 24.80 -21.66
CA PHE A 199 -12.01 25.02 -20.36
C PHE A 199 -12.75 26.14 -19.63
N GLU A 200 -13.86 25.77 -18.98
CA GLU A 200 -14.69 26.73 -18.25
C GLU A 200 -14.47 26.58 -16.73
N LYS A 201 -14.31 27.69 -16.04
CA LYS A 201 -14.18 27.73 -14.58
C LYS A 201 -15.37 27.05 -13.88
N THR A 202 -16.56 27.09 -14.50
CA THR A 202 -17.79 26.47 -14.01
C THR A 202 -17.68 24.96 -13.74
N PHE A 203 -16.78 24.23 -14.44
CA PHE A 203 -16.52 22.82 -14.15
C PHE A 203 -15.81 22.64 -12.80
N ILE A 204 -14.85 23.52 -12.51
CA ILE A 204 -14.12 23.49 -11.23
C ILE A 204 -15.08 23.91 -10.09
N ASP A 205 -15.86 24.96 -10.31
CA ASP A 205 -16.82 25.48 -9.32
C ASP A 205 -17.83 24.39 -8.91
N LYS A 206 -18.40 23.67 -9.86
CA LYS A 206 -19.33 22.54 -9.60
C LYS A 206 -18.64 21.36 -8.89
N ALA A 207 -17.41 21.04 -9.25
CA ALA A 207 -16.65 19.97 -8.59
C ALA A 207 -16.38 20.34 -7.13
N LEU A 208 -16.02 21.59 -6.88
CA LEU A 208 -15.79 22.11 -5.52
C LEU A 208 -17.08 22.14 -4.68
N GLU A 209 -18.21 22.57 -5.25
CA GLU A 209 -19.50 22.60 -4.56
C GLU A 209 -19.85 21.20 -3.99
N ASN A 210 -19.69 20.16 -4.78
CA ASN A 210 -19.91 18.79 -4.32
C ASN A 210 -18.89 18.34 -3.27
N TRP A 211 -17.65 18.77 -3.40
CA TRP A 211 -16.58 18.35 -2.51
C TRP A 211 -16.62 19.05 -1.15
N THR A 212 -16.95 20.35 -1.12
CA THR A 212 -17.07 21.14 0.13
C THR A 212 -18.12 20.58 1.09
N ASN A 213 -19.15 19.89 0.59
CA ASN A 213 -20.13 19.20 1.43
C ASN A 213 -19.54 18.08 2.30
N GLN A 214 -18.34 17.63 2.00
CA GLN A 214 -17.63 16.57 2.74
C GLN A 214 -16.59 17.12 3.73
N PHE A 215 -16.45 18.45 3.82
CA PHE A 215 -15.47 19.08 4.67
C PHE A 215 -15.88 19.07 6.14
N ASP A 216 -14.90 18.78 7.00
CA ASP A 216 -15.06 18.91 8.45
C ASP A 216 -14.57 20.29 8.88
N HIS A 217 -15.50 21.20 9.08
CA HIS A 217 -15.22 22.59 9.45
C HIS A 217 -14.83 22.78 10.93
N GLU A 218 -14.89 21.73 11.75
CA GLU A 218 -14.49 21.77 13.16
C GLU A 218 -13.08 21.17 13.37
N LEU A 219 -12.86 20.00 12.77
CA LEU A 219 -11.63 19.22 12.95
C LEU A 219 -10.69 19.31 11.76
N GLY A 220 -11.11 19.93 10.67
CA GLY A 220 -10.36 19.94 9.41
C GLY A 220 -10.39 18.60 8.70
N GLY A 221 -9.98 18.60 7.42
CA GLY A 221 -10.02 17.41 6.60
C GLY A 221 -11.41 17.03 6.12
N LEU A 222 -11.55 15.80 5.62
CA LEU A 222 -12.83 15.26 5.24
C LEU A 222 -13.56 14.68 6.46
N SER A 223 -14.89 14.63 6.41
CA SER A 223 -15.74 14.14 7.51
C SER A 223 -15.69 12.63 7.74
N ASN A 224 -15.11 11.88 6.78
CA ASN A 224 -14.95 10.43 6.89
C ASN A 224 -13.71 10.02 7.70
N ILE A 225 -13.73 8.81 8.22
CA ILE A 225 -12.61 8.14 8.89
C ILE A 225 -12.26 6.85 8.12
N PRO A 226 -10.98 6.47 8.05
CA PRO A 226 -9.78 7.19 8.52
C PRO A 226 -9.54 8.49 7.73
N LYS A 227 -8.88 9.47 8.37
CA LYS A 227 -8.52 10.76 7.74
C LYS A 227 -7.14 10.68 7.12
N PHE A 228 -7.07 10.86 5.81
CA PHE A 228 -5.82 10.96 5.05
C PHE A 228 -5.40 12.42 4.87
N MET A 229 -4.09 12.67 4.84
CA MET A 229 -3.53 14.02 4.72
C MET A 229 -3.73 14.66 3.34
N MET A 230 -3.88 13.87 2.28
CA MET A 230 -4.21 14.25 0.90
C MET A 230 -3.52 15.56 0.42
N PRO A 231 -2.19 15.64 0.45
CA PRO A 231 -1.46 16.90 0.24
C PRO A 231 -1.76 17.58 -1.10
N ASN A 232 -1.92 16.82 -2.18
CA ASN A 232 -2.27 17.35 -3.50
C ASN A 232 -3.63 18.06 -3.52
N ASN A 233 -4.61 17.52 -2.77
CA ASN A 233 -5.94 18.06 -2.69
C ASN A 233 -5.91 19.43 -1.99
N TYR A 234 -5.23 19.51 -0.84
CA TYR A 234 -5.10 20.78 -0.11
C TYR A 234 -4.22 21.78 -0.85
N HIS A 235 -3.24 21.33 -1.61
CA HIS A 235 -2.44 22.21 -2.47
C HIS A 235 -3.30 22.85 -3.56
N PHE A 236 -4.16 22.04 -4.21
CA PHE A 236 -5.12 22.58 -5.17
C PHE A 236 -6.09 23.57 -4.52
N LEU A 237 -6.70 23.22 -3.37
CA LEU A 237 -7.62 24.08 -2.66
C LEU A 237 -6.99 25.40 -2.21
N LEU A 238 -5.76 25.36 -1.69
CA LEU A 238 -5.02 26.54 -1.27
C LEU A 238 -4.78 27.50 -2.43
N ARG A 239 -4.30 26.97 -3.58
CA ARG A 239 -4.06 27.77 -4.80
C ARG A 239 -5.35 28.35 -5.36
N TYR A 240 -6.39 27.53 -5.45
CA TYR A 240 -7.69 27.98 -5.94
C TYR A 240 -8.27 29.09 -5.06
N ALA A 241 -8.27 28.89 -3.75
CA ALA A 241 -8.75 29.85 -2.80
C ALA A 241 -7.99 31.20 -2.87
N TYR A 242 -6.65 31.13 -3.03
CA TYR A 242 -5.83 32.32 -3.22
C TYR A 242 -6.17 33.06 -4.52
N GLN A 243 -6.33 32.33 -5.63
CA GLN A 243 -6.62 32.93 -6.95
C GLN A 243 -8.02 33.52 -7.06
N THR A 244 -8.98 33.00 -6.30
CA THR A 244 -10.38 33.42 -6.32
C THR A 244 -10.76 34.33 -5.15
N ASP A 245 -9.82 34.62 -4.25
CA ASP A 245 -10.01 35.34 -2.98
C ASP A 245 -11.11 34.70 -2.09
N ASP A 246 -11.21 33.37 -2.13
CA ASP A 246 -12.16 32.60 -1.34
C ASP A 246 -11.64 32.41 0.09
N LYS A 247 -12.06 33.28 0.99
CA LYS A 247 -11.64 33.26 2.40
C LYS A 247 -12.11 32.02 3.16
N MET A 248 -13.32 31.53 2.90
CA MET A 248 -13.84 30.36 3.59
C MET A 248 -13.01 29.12 3.26
N LEU A 249 -12.62 28.97 2.01
CA LEU A 249 -11.80 27.87 1.57
C LEU A 249 -10.36 27.99 2.09
N GLN A 250 -9.78 29.21 2.15
CA GLN A 250 -8.49 29.47 2.78
C GLN A 250 -8.52 29.08 4.25
N ASP A 251 -9.55 29.49 4.98
CA ASP A 251 -9.72 29.20 6.41
C ASP A 251 -9.86 27.70 6.66
N PHE A 252 -10.60 26.99 5.82
CA PHE A 252 -10.72 25.53 5.89
C PHE A 252 -9.38 24.82 5.69
N VAL A 253 -8.60 25.22 4.68
CA VAL A 253 -7.26 24.62 4.44
C VAL A 253 -6.34 24.92 5.62
N ASN A 254 -6.31 26.16 6.10
CA ASN A 254 -5.49 26.54 7.25
C ASN A 254 -5.89 25.80 8.53
N LEU A 255 -7.19 25.63 8.79
CA LEU A 255 -7.69 24.81 9.89
C LEU A 255 -7.16 23.38 9.77
N THR A 256 -7.28 22.79 8.59
CA THR A 256 -6.83 21.40 8.36
C THR A 256 -5.34 21.24 8.61
N LEU A 257 -4.51 22.12 8.05
CA LEU A 257 -3.05 22.07 8.22
C LEU A 257 -2.65 22.23 9.68
N LYS A 258 -3.28 23.18 10.42
CA LYS A 258 -3.04 23.33 11.85
C LYS A 258 -3.45 22.11 12.66
N LYS A 259 -4.62 21.54 12.39
CA LYS A 259 -5.10 20.34 13.10
C LYS A 259 -4.18 19.13 12.84
N MET A 260 -3.65 18.99 11.63
CA MET A 260 -2.66 17.97 11.32
C MET A 260 -1.34 18.21 12.05
N ALA A 261 -0.79 19.44 12.02
CA ALA A 261 0.49 19.78 12.64
C ALA A 261 0.49 19.66 14.16
N TYR A 262 -0.63 20.02 14.81
CA TYR A 262 -0.78 19.89 16.27
C TYR A 262 -1.41 18.56 16.69
N GLY A 263 -1.78 17.71 15.73
CA GLY A 263 -2.34 16.39 15.99
C GLY A 263 -1.29 15.34 16.31
N GLY A 264 -1.74 14.18 16.77
CA GLY A 264 -0.87 13.02 17.04
C GLY A 264 -0.27 12.37 15.80
N ILE A 265 -0.76 12.71 14.59
CA ILE A 265 -0.17 12.20 13.34
C ILE A 265 1.16 12.88 12.98
N PHE A 266 1.48 14.03 13.57
CA PHE A 266 2.79 14.67 13.42
C PHE A 266 3.70 14.26 14.58
N ASP A 267 4.89 13.76 14.26
CA ASP A 267 5.90 13.42 15.25
C ASP A 267 6.58 14.69 15.76
N GLN A 268 6.19 15.13 16.94
CA GLN A 268 6.66 16.35 17.58
C GLN A 268 8.14 16.30 18.00
N ILE A 269 8.79 15.14 17.96
CA ILE A 269 10.20 14.94 18.36
C ILE A 269 11.08 14.71 17.13
N GLY A 270 10.74 13.72 16.32
CA GLY A 270 11.52 13.32 15.15
C GLY A 270 11.12 14.03 13.86
N GLY A 271 10.01 14.76 13.87
CA GLY A 271 9.42 15.39 12.69
C GLY A 271 8.75 14.41 11.74
N GLY A 272 7.98 14.98 10.82
CA GLY A 272 7.25 14.22 9.79
C GLY A 272 5.89 13.70 10.23
N PHE A 273 5.06 13.43 9.25
CA PHE A 273 3.67 12.99 9.41
C PHE A 273 3.55 11.48 9.20
N SER A 274 2.75 10.84 10.05
CA SER A 274 2.31 9.47 9.87
C SER A 274 1.36 9.36 8.68
N ARG A 275 1.16 8.16 8.17
CA ARG A 275 0.44 7.88 6.92
C ARG A 275 -1.00 8.42 6.90
N TYR A 276 -1.76 8.23 7.99
CA TYR A 276 -3.11 8.74 8.17
C TYR A 276 -3.53 8.69 9.65
N SER A 277 -4.64 9.36 9.97
CA SER A 277 -5.26 9.24 11.29
C SER A 277 -6.39 8.20 11.26
N VAL A 278 -6.38 7.29 12.23
CA VAL A 278 -7.43 6.28 12.41
C VAL A 278 -8.73 6.91 12.90
N ASP A 279 -8.63 8.04 13.62
CA ASP A 279 -9.77 8.79 14.16
C ASP A 279 -10.05 10.11 13.41
N ALA A 280 -11.17 10.74 13.74
CA ALA A 280 -11.58 12.02 13.16
C ALA A 280 -10.77 13.22 13.64
N LYS A 281 -9.99 13.10 14.75
CA LYS A 281 -9.37 14.23 15.46
C LYS A 281 -7.91 14.44 15.10
N TRP A 282 -7.36 13.67 14.17
CA TRP A 282 -5.93 13.64 13.84
C TRP A 282 -5.04 13.19 15.01
N HIS A 283 -5.59 12.39 15.94
CA HIS A 283 -4.92 12.05 17.19
C HIS A 283 -4.22 10.71 17.17
N VAL A 284 -4.84 9.67 16.63
CA VAL A 284 -4.31 8.30 16.61
C VAL A 284 -3.63 8.01 15.27
N PRO A 285 -2.28 8.02 15.22
CA PRO A 285 -1.57 7.80 13.97
C PRO A 285 -1.59 6.34 13.56
N HIS A 286 -1.78 6.08 12.27
CA HIS A 286 -1.39 4.82 11.66
C HIS A 286 0.04 4.95 11.12
N PHE A 287 0.92 4.10 11.58
CA PHE A 287 2.32 4.08 11.15
C PHE A 287 2.39 3.49 9.72
N GLU A 288 3.36 3.81 8.91
CA GLU A 288 4.60 4.55 9.09
C GLU A 288 4.53 5.97 8.47
N LYS A 289 5.68 6.67 8.40
CA LYS A 289 5.85 7.94 7.68
C LYS A 289 6.24 7.66 6.25
N MET A 290 5.36 7.98 5.29
CA MET A 290 5.63 7.75 3.87
C MET A 290 6.43 8.92 3.29
N LEU A 291 7.52 8.64 2.59
CA LEU A 291 8.39 9.68 2.01
C LEU A 291 7.63 10.53 0.99
N TYR A 292 6.79 9.91 0.15
CA TYR A 292 6.02 10.61 -0.88
C TYR A 292 4.96 11.56 -0.30
N ASP A 293 4.35 11.24 0.84
CA ASP A 293 3.42 12.12 1.54
C ASP A 293 4.16 13.29 2.19
N ASN A 294 5.23 12.99 2.92
CA ASN A 294 6.00 14.00 3.64
C ASN A 294 6.70 14.97 2.69
N GLY A 295 7.23 14.50 1.55
CA GLY A 295 7.81 15.36 0.53
C GLY A 295 6.82 16.39 -0.03
N GLN A 296 5.57 15.97 -0.26
CA GLN A 296 4.50 16.86 -0.73
C GLN A 296 4.01 17.81 0.37
N LEU A 297 3.94 17.35 1.62
CA LEU A 297 3.53 18.18 2.76
C LEU A 297 4.53 19.32 3.02
N VAL A 298 5.83 19.09 2.87
CA VAL A 298 6.85 20.17 2.97
C VAL A 298 6.51 21.31 2.00
N SER A 299 6.19 21.00 0.74
CA SER A 299 5.79 22.00 -0.25
C SER A 299 4.49 22.70 0.12
N LEU A 300 3.48 21.94 0.55
CA LEU A 300 2.18 22.48 0.93
C LEU A 300 2.26 23.44 2.12
N TYR A 301 3.00 23.08 3.18
CA TYR A 301 3.18 23.96 4.34
C TYR A 301 4.00 25.20 4.01
N ALA A 302 5.01 25.08 3.12
CA ALA A 302 5.75 26.23 2.64
C ALA A 302 4.85 27.22 1.85
N ASP A 303 4.01 26.72 0.95
CA ASP A 303 3.06 27.58 0.22
C ASP A 303 2.01 28.19 1.17
N ALA A 304 1.53 27.45 2.15
CA ALA A 304 0.60 27.98 3.17
C ALA A 304 1.24 29.11 3.98
N TYR A 305 2.51 28.93 4.40
CA TYR A 305 3.25 29.98 5.10
C TYR A 305 3.42 31.23 4.24
N LEU A 306 3.69 31.11 2.94
CA LEU A 306 3.82 32.25 2.04
C LEU A 306 2.54 33.10 2.00
N ILE A 307 1.38 32.48 2.13
CA ILE A 307 0.07 33.17 2.11
C ILE A 307 -0.28 33.73 3.48
N THR A 308 -0.13 32.94 4.54
CA THR A 308 -0.65 33.26 5.89
C THR A 308 0.35 33.99 6.76
N LYS A 309 1.65 33.79 6.58
CA LYS A 309 2.75 34.18 7.48
C LYS A 309 2.59 33.64 8.91
N ASP A 310 1.87 32.56 9.07
CA ASP A 310 1.64 31.87 10.34
C ASP A 310 2.75 30.81 10.53
N GLU A 311 3.54 30.91 11.60
CA GLU A 311 4.66 30.03 11.94
C GLU A 311 4.23 28.79 12.71
#